data_a9e06622f9091ca41aaf72879cb89ba2
#
_entry.id   a9e06622f9091ca41aaf72879cb89ba2
#
_cell.length_a   1.000
_cell.length_b   1.000
_cell.length_c   1.000
_cell.angle_alpha   90.00
_cell.angle_beta   90.00
_cell.angle_gamma   90.00
#
_symmetry.space_group_name_H-M   'P 1'
#
loop_
_entity.id
_entity.type
_entity.pdbx_description
1 polymer ?
#
loop_
_entity_poly.entity_id
_entity_poly.type
_entity_poly.pdbx_seq_one_letter_code
_entity_poly.pdbx_strand_id
1 'polypeptide(L)'
;MLFLSVTVSCWYTSIIIVPKIEAISQRANIEFFEKRQGEDCYVETVGYRSYAQYFYSKKQAYNGAQRIKIDSVLAGGSLQPDTLTTKQKELNFSQWVLYGNIDKPAYFSIKIQNKQILDSLPELNQLYEKNGFAFYKRLPKL
;
A
#
# COMPACT_ATOMS: atom_id res chain seq x y z
N MET A 1 6.98 -43.15 -18.33
CA MET A 1 6.08 -43.13 -17.15
C MET A 1 6.49 -42.11 -16.09
N LEU A 2 7.76 -42.05 -15.70
CA LEU A 2 8.22 -41.14 -14.64
C LEU A 2 8.04 -39.64 -14.95
N PHE A 3 8.34 -39.21 -16.17
CA PHE A 3 8.13 -37.81 -16.60
C PHE A 3 6.65 -37.40 -16.56
N LEU A 4 5.75 -38.27 -16.93
CA LEU A 4 4.32 -37.98 -16.97
C LEU A 4 3.78 -37.78 -15.54
N SER A 5 4.21 -38.62 -14.59
CA SER A 5 3.79 -38.50 -13.19
C SER A 5 4.30 -37.22 -12.52
N VAL A 6 5.56 -36.82 -12.81
CA VAL A 6 6.13 -35.57 -12.29
C VAL A 6 5.40 -34.35 -12.86
N THR A 7 5.11 -34.34 -14.18
CA THR A 7 4.39 -33.23 -14.81
C THR A 7 2.98 -33.07 -14.23
N VAL A 8 2.25 -34.17 -14.07
CA VAL A 8 0.90 -34.18 -13.47
C VAL A 8 0.96 -33.71 -12.01
N SER A 9 1.93 -34.16 -11.23
CA SER A 9 2.12 -33.75 -9.84
C SER A 9 2.43 -32.25 -9.72
N CYS A 10 3.34 -31.73 -10.53
CA CYS A 10 3.64 -30.30 -10.56
C CYS A 10 2.43 -29.45 -10.97
N TRP A 11 1.68 -29.91 -11.97
CA TRP A 11 0.48 -29.22 -12.43
C TRP A 11 -0.61 -29.20 -11.36
N TYR A 12 -0.85 -30.32 -10.70
CA TYR A 12 -1.80 -30.45 -9.59
C TYR A 12 -1.41 -29.57 -8.40
N THR A 13 -0.13 -29.57 -8.04
CA THR A 13 0.42 -28.71 -6.97
C THR A 13 0.23 -27.22 -7.28
N SER A 14 0.53 -26.81 -8.51
CA SER A 14 0.38 -25.42 -8.93
C SER A 14 -1.07 -24.95 -8.89
N ILE A 15 -2.02 -25.76 -9.33
CA ILE A 15 -3.44 -25.40 -9.35
C ILE A 15 -4.06 -25.35 -7.96
N ILE A 16 -3.65 -26.23 -7.05
CA ILE A 16 -4.31 -26.37 -5.74
C ILE A 16 -3.57 -25.59 -4.64
N ILE A 17 -2.24 -25.64 -4.62
CA ILE A 17 -1.45 -25.08 -3.51
C ILE A 17 -1.16 -23.60 -3.72
N VAL A 18 -0.78 -23.18 -4.93
CA VAL A 18 -0.41 -21.78 -5.19
C VAL A 18 -1.55 -20.81 -4.87
N PRO A 19 -2.80 -21.00 -5.35
CA PRO A 19 -3.90 -20.10 -5.01
C PRO A 19 -4.22 -20.06 -3.51
N LYS A 20 -4.03 -21.18 -2.80
CA LYS A 20 -4.24 -21.21 -1.34
C LYS A 20 -3.17 -20.42 -0.59
N ILE A 21 -1.92 -20.50 -1.01
CA ILE A 21 -0.83 -19.73 -0.40
C ILE A 21 -1.05 -18.24 -0.64
N GLU A 22 -1.42 -17.83 -1.86
CA GLU A 22 -1.73 -16.43 -2.16
C GLU A 22 -2.93 -15.94 -1.35
N ALA A 23 -4.00 -16.72 -1.28
CA ALA A 23 -5.19 -16.37 -0.51
C ALA A 23 -4.89 -16.19 0.99
N ILE A 24 -3.98 -16.99 1.56
CA ILE A 24 -3.61 -16.88 2.98
C ILE A 24 -2.65 -15.70 3.20
N SER A 25 -1.67 -15.51 2.31
CA SER A 25 -0.61 -14.51 2.53
C SER A 25 -1.05 -13.06 2.24
N GLN A 26 -1.94 -12.85 1.28
CA GLN A 26 -2.35 -11.49 0.87
C GLN A 26 -3.80 -11.13 1.25
N ARG A 27 -4.61 -12.10 1.63
CA ARG A 27 -6.04 -11.91 1.87
C ARG A 27 -6.34 -10.81 2.89
N ALA A 28 -5.58 -10.75 3.98
CA ALA A 28 -5.78 -9.71 4.99
C ALA A 28 -5.57 -8.30 4.44
N ASN A 29 -4.59 -8.14 3.56
CA ASN A 29 -4.28 -6.89 2.90
C ASN A 29 -5.39 -6.50 1.89
N ILE A 30 -5.86 -7.47 1.12
CA ILE A 30 -6.97 -7.30 0.18
C ILE A 30 -8.25 -6.89 0.91
N GLU A 31 -8.68 -7.65 1.92
CA GLU A 31 -9.86 -7.38 2.74
C GLU A 31 -9.79 -5.99 3.39
N PHE A 32 -8.61 -5.58 3.82
CA PHE A 32 -8.40 -4.26 4.40
C PHE A 32 -8.69 -3.14 3.40
N PHE A 33 -8.15 -3.25 2.19
CA PHE A 33 -8.34 -2.22 1.15
C PHE A 33 -9.73 -2.27 0.52
N GLU A 34 -10.34 -3.45 0.37
CA GLU A 34 -11.72 -3.57 -0.10
C GLU A 34 -12.71 -2.83 0.79
N LYS A 35 -12.51 -2.88 2.10
CA LYS A 35 -13.33 -2.13 3.08
C LYS A 35 -13.23 -0.60 2.93
N ARG A 36 -12.23 -0.10 2.20
CA ARG A 36 -12.02 1.34 1.96
C ARG A 36 -12.59 1.81 0.61
N GLN A 37 -13.30 0.92 -0.11
CA GLN A 37 -14.03 1.32 -1.31
C GLN A 37 -15.09 2.35 -0.94
N GLY A 38 -15.16 3.44 -1.72
CA GLY A 38 -16.14 4.52 -1.47
C GLY A 38 -15.78 5.49 -0.34
N GLU A 39 -14.83 5.18 0.55
CA GLU A 39 -14.34 6.14 1.55
C GLU A 39 -13.42 7.19 0.87
N ASP A 40 -13.58 8.45 1.22
CA ASP A 40 -12.66 9.51 0.77
C ASP A 40 -11.41 9.53 1.66
N CYS A 41 -10.45 8.67 1.33
CA CYS A 41 -9.23 8.46 2.11
C CYS A 41 -8.04 8.15 1.20
N TYR A 42 -6.84 8.32 1.74
CA TYR A 42 -5.61 7.84 1.12
C TYR A 42 -5.34 6.39 1.53
N VAL A 43 -4.74 5.62 0.63
CA VAL A 43 -4.31 4.23 0.89
C VAL A 43 -2.89 4.04 0.41
N GLU A 44 -2.02 3.53 1.28
CA GLU A 44 -0.62 3.32 0.96
C GLU A 44 -0.06 2.05 1.60
N THR A 45 1.00 1.51 0.98
CA THR A 45 1.78 0.41 1.52
C THR A 45 3.17 0.90 1.89
N VAL A 46 3.67 0.50 3.05
CA VAL A 46 4.96 0.94 3.57
C VAL A 46 5.92 -0.24 3.69
N GLY A 47 7.17 -0.03 3.27
CA GLY A 47 8.22 -1.04 3.38
C GLY A 47 8.12 -2.20 2.37
N TYR A 48 7.15 -2.19 1.49
CA TYR A 48 7.07 -3.11 0.34
C TYR A 48 6.30 -2.47 -0.81
N ARG A 49 6.60 -2.91 -2.03
CA ARG A 49 5.94 -2.39 -3.22
C ARG A 49 4.73 -3.26 -3.56
N SER A 50 3.58 -2.64 -3.66
CA SER A 50 2.34 -3.26 -4.13
C SER A 50 1.48 -2.20 -4.81
N TYR A 51 0.75 -2.59 -5.83
CA TYR A 51 -0.31 -1.78 -6.44
C TYR A 51 -1.70 -2.32 -6.10
N ALA A 52 -1.76 -3.40 -5.33
CA ALA A 52 -3.00 -4.04 -4.91
C ALA A 52 -3.91 -3.09 -4.13
N GLN A 53 -3.32 -2.17 -3.32
CA GLN A 53 -4.07 -1.19 -2.55
C GLN A 53 -4.98 -0.32 -3.43
N TYR A 54 -4.49 0.13 -4.58
CA TYR A 54 -5.27 0.97 -5.49
C TYR A 54 -6.36 0.18 -6.21
N PHE A 55 -6.03 -1.05 -6.65
CA PHE A 55 -6.97 -1.92 -7.33
C PHE A 55 -8.15 -2.32 -6.42
N TYR A 56 -7.85 -2.83 -5.23
CA TYR A 56 -8.88 -3.32 -4.31
C TYR A 56 -9.66 -2.21 -3.60
N SER A 57 -9.07 -1.06 -3.35
CA SER A 57 -9.78 0.11 -2.83
C SER A 57 -10.55 0.90 -3.91
N LYS A 58 -10.38 0.55 -5.20
CA LYS A 58 -10.90 1.28 -6.37
C LYS A 58 -10.46 2.75 -6.39
N LYS A 59 -9.25 3.03 -5.94
CA LYS A 59 -8.66 4.36 -5.93
C LYS A 59 -7.64 4.48 -7.04
N GLN A 60 -7.52 5.69 -7.59
CA GLN A 60 -6.47 5.97 -8.54
C GLN A 60 -5.15 6.19 -7.82
N ALA A 61 -4.11 5.53 -8.30
CA ALA A 61 -2.76 5.83 -7.89
C ALA A 61 -2.42 7.26 -8.37
N TYR A 62 -2.15 8.16 -7.45
CA TYR A 62 -1.63 9.50 -7.75
C TYR A 62 -2.41 10.23 -8.87
N ASN A 63 -3.60 10.74 -8.56
CA ASN A 63 -4.40 11.48 -9.52
C ASN A 63 -3.94 12.96 -9.66
N GLY A 64 -4.47 13.67 -10.69
CA GLY A 64 -4.06 15.04 -10.99
C GLY A 64 -4.24 16.04 -9.84
N ALA A 65 -5.28 15.93 -9.02
CA ALA A 65 -5.50 16.81 -7.88
C ALA A 65 -4.47 16.58 -6.75
N GLN A 66 -4.11 15.32 -6.51
CA GLN A 66 -3.04 14.96 -5.59
C GLN A 66 -1.68 15.43 -6.11
N ARG A 67 -1.47 15.34 -7.42
CA ARG A 67 -0.28 15.85 -8.09
C ARG A 67 -0.07 17.33 -7.87
N ILE A 68 -1.11 18.15 -8.06
CA ILE A 68 -1.04 19.60 -7.84
C ILE A 68 -0.65 19.91 -6.40
N LYS A 69 -1.24 19.22 -5.41
CA LYS A 69 -0.91 19.42 -3.99
C LYS A 69 0.54 19.05 -3.67
N ILE A 70 1.04 17.95 -4.21
CA ILE A 70 2.41 17.52 -3.98
C ILE A 70 3.39 18.44 -4.69
N ASP A 71 3.09 18.79 -5.93
CA ASP A 71 3.91 19.72 -6.71
C ASP A 71 3.98 21.09 -6.01
N SER A 72 2.90 21.57 -5.37
CA SER A 72 2.90 22.79 -4.57
C SER A 72 3.74 22.69 -3.29
N VAL A 73 3.72 21.54 -2.62
CA VAL A 73 4.54 21.29 -1.44
C VAL A 73 6.02 21.19 -1.82
N LEU A 74 6.31 20.54 -2.96
CA LEU A 74 7.67 20.41 -3.48
C LEU A 74 8.22 21.70 -4.07
N ALA A 75 7.37 22.60 -4.58
CA ALA A 75 7.78 23.91 -5.08
C ALA A 75 8.28 24.84 -3.97
N GLY A 76 7.89 24.62 -2.71
CA GLY A 76 8.50 25.25 -1.53
C GLY A 76 9.87 24.67 -1.16
N GLY A 77 10.26 23.55 -1.75
CA GLY A 77 11.57 22.92 -1.66
C GLY A 77 12.34 23.07 -2.98
N SER A 78 13.64 22.97 -2.95
CA SER A 78 14.55 23.22 -4.09
C SER A 78 14.47 22.26 -5.29
N LEU A 79 13.46 21.38 -5.36
CA LEU A 79 13.25 20.42 -6.45
C LEU A 79 12.12 20.89 -7.38
N GLN A 80 12.45 21.14 -8.63
CA GLN A 80 11.45 21.46 -9.64
C GLN A 80 10.60 20.23 -9.97
N PRO A 81 9.25 20.32 -9.91
CA PRO A 81 8.35 19.17 -10.12
C PRO A 81 8.49 18.49 -11.48
N ASP A 82 8.86 19.25 -12.51
CA ASP A 82 8.95 18.75 -13.89
C ASP A 82 10.19 17.87 -14.15
N THR A 83 11.18 17.90 -13.27
CA THR A 83 12.41 17.10 -13.39
C THR A 83 12.32 15.73 -12.71
N LEU A 84 11.24 15.47 -11.95
CA LEU A 84 11.09 14.24 -11.19
C LEU A 84 10.58 13.09 -12.06
N THR A 85 11.22 11.94 -11.93
CA THR A 85 10.73 10.71 -12.54
C THR A 85 9.43 10.24 -11.86
N THR A 86 8.62 9.44 -12.56
CA THR A 86 7.38 8.85 -12.02
C THR A 86 7.62 8.13 -10.68
N LYS A 87 8.73 7.41 -10.56
CA LYS A 87 9.12 6.72 -9.32
C LYS A 87 9.39 7.68 -8.16
N GLN A 88 10.03 8.81 -8.44
CA GLN A 88 10.28 9.83 -7.41
C GLN A 88 8.99 10.52 -6.97
N LYS A 89 8.06 10.76 -7.91
CA LYS A 89 6.74 11.32 -7.61
C LYS A 89 5.91 10.39 -6.73
N GLU A 90 5.92 9.08 -7.00
CA GLU A 90 5.26 8.08 -6.15
C GLU A 90 5.87 8.05 -4.74
N LEU A 91 7.20 8.04 -4.62
CA LEU A 91 7.89 8.04 -3.33
C LEU A 91 7.57 9.31 -2.52
N ASN A 92 7.57 10.46 -3.18
CA ASN A 92 7.24 11.73 -2.55
C ASN A 92 5.78 11.77 -2.09
N PHE A 93 4.85 11.17 -2.84
CA PHE A 93 3.47 11.02 -2.43
C PHE A 93 3.33 10.19 -1.16
N SER A 94 3.94 9.02 -1.11
CA SER A 94 3.93 8.15 0.07
C SER A 94 4.53 8.85 1.30
N GLN A 95 5.61 9.61 1.12
CA GLN A 95 6.21 10.40 2.19
C GLN A 95 5.29 11.56 2.64
N TRP A 96 4.64 12.23 1.69
CA TRP A 96 3.69 13.28 2.04
C TRP A 96 2.48 12.72 2.79
N VAL A 97 1.94 11.57 2.40
CA VAL A 97 0.83 10.93 3.13
C VAL A 97 1.25 10.49 4.53
N LEU A 98 2.53 10.09 4.73
CA LEU A 98 3.06 9.68 6.02
C LEU A 98 3.38 10.85 6.95
N TYR A 99 3.99 11.92 6.44
CA TYR A 99 4.58 12.99 7.27
C TYR A 99 3.98 14.37 7.00
N GLY A 100 3.35 14.57 5.84
CA GLY A 100 2.84 15.86 5.43
C GLY A 100 1.50 16.24 6.06
N ASN A 101 1.01 17.41 5.73
CA ASN A 101 -0.30 17.87 6.16
C ASN A 101 -1.39 17.31 5.22
N ILE A 102 -1.97 16.18 5.60
CA ILE A 102 -3.02 15.50 4.84
C ILE A 102 -4.39 16.13 5.14
N ASP A 103 -5.24 16.20 4.12
CA ASP A 103 -6.62 16.72 4.22
C ASP A 103 -7.68 15.63 4.46
N LYS A 104 -7.30 14.37 4.32
CA LYS A 104 -8.19 13.21 4.46
C LYS A 104 -7.53 12.14 5.30
N PRO A 105 -8.31 11.22 5.90
CA PRO A 105 -7.75 10.06 6.59
C PRO A 105 -6.86 9.24 5.65
N ALA A 106 -5.75 8.74 6.18
CA ALA A 106 -4.86 7.86 5.45
C ALA A 106 -4.78 6.49 6.14
N TYR A 107 -4.77 5.45 5.33
CA TYR A 107 -4.68 4.07 5.77
C TYR A 107 -3.43 3.42 5.21
N PHE A 108 -2.70 2.74 6.07
CA PHE A 108 -1.42 2.13 5.73
C PHE A 108 -1.43 0.65 6.03
N SER A 109 -0.75 -0.10 5.17
CA SER A 109 -0.43 -1.49 5.38
C SER A 109 1.08 -1.68 5.34
N ILE A 110 1.61 -2.41 6.32
CA ILE A 110 3.02 -2.74 6.43
C ILE A 110 3.17 -4.21 6.80
N LYS A 111 4.26 -4.85 6.37
CA LYS A 111 4.61 -6.17 6.85
C LYS A 111 5.00 -6.11 8.32
N ILE A 112 4.56 -7.08 9.10
CA ILE A 112 4.77 -7.11 10.57
C ILE A 112 6.25 -7.03 10.95
N GLN A 113 7.12 -7.56 10.10
CA GLN A 113 8.58 -7.52 10.28
C GLN A 113 9.14 -6.09 10.29
N ASN A 114 8.46 -5.15 9.62
CA ASN A 114 8.86 -3.76 9.47
C ASN A 114 7.97 -2.80 10.26
N LYS A 115 7.06 -3.29 11.10
CA LYS A 115 6.07 -2.46 11.79
C LYS A 115 6.69 -1.35 12.64
N GLN A 116 7.89 -1.56 13.16
CA GLN A 116 8.64 -0.59 13.96
C GLN A 116 8.78 0.78 13.27
N ILE A 117 8.78 0.79 11.93
CA ILE A 117 8.85 2.03 11.13
C ILE A 117 7.63 2.91 11.40
N LEU A 118 6.44 2.31 11.48
CA LEU A 118 5.19 3.04 11.73
C LEU A 118 4.90 3.23 13.22
N ASP A 119 5.30 2.29 14.07
CA ASP A 119 5.17 2.38 15.54
C ASP A 119 5.95 3.58 16.11
N SER A 120 7.02 3.99 15.44
CA SER A 120 7.81 5.17 15.84
C SER A 120 7.11 6.50 15.57
N LEU A 121 6.01 6.51 14.81
CA LEU A 121 5.28 7.71 14.40
C LEU A 121 4.06 7.95 15.31
N PRO A 122 4.07 9.00 16.15
CA PRO A 122 3.01 9.25 17.12
C PRO A 122 1.66 9.62 16.49
N GLU A 123 1.65 10.02 15.23
CA GLU A 123 0.43 10.41 14.50
C GLU A 123 -0.32 9.22 13.89
N LEU A 124 0.27 8.03 13.96
CA LEU A 124 -0.29 6.80 13.42
C LEU A 124 -0.90 5.95 14.52
N ASN A 125 -2.16 5.60 14.34
CA ASN A 125 -2.87 4.69 15.21
C ASN A 125 -2.90 3.29 14.59
N GLN A 126 -2.30 2.31 15.26
CA GLN A 126 -2.41 0.93 14.85
C GLN A 126 -3.87 0.47 15.02
N LEU A 127 -4.45 -0.12 13.98
CA LEU A 127 -5.81 -0.65 14.00
C LEU A 127 -5.82 -2.11 14.48
N TYR A 128 -5.09 -2.96 13.78
CA TYR A 128 -4.94 -4.38 14.09
C TYR A 128 -3.81 -5.01 13.29
N GLU A 129 -3.48 -6.26 13.64
CA GLU A 129 -2.56 -7.11 12.89
C GLU A 129 -3.30 -8.35 12.40
N LYS A 130 -3.02 -8.79 11.17
CA LYS A 130 -3.61 -10.00 10.59
C LYS A 130 -2.72 -10.57 9.50
N ASN A 131 -2.47 -11.88 9.55
CA ASN A 131 -1.76 -12.64 8.53
C ASN A 131 -0.42 -12.02 8.08
N GLY A 132 0.40 -11.59 9.04
CA GLY A 132 1.72 -11.03 8.75
C GLY A 132 1.73 -9.56 8.30
N PHE A 133 0.58 -8.88 8.37
CA PHE A 133 0.45 -7.46 8.12
C PHE A 133 -0.05 -6.71 9.35
N ALA A 134 0.43 -5.50 9.53
CA ALA A 134 -0.07 -4.53 10.49
C ALA A 134 -0.73 -3.36 9.72
N PHE A 135 -1.86 -2.89 10.22
CA PHE A 135 -2.68 -1.87 9.60
C PHE A 135 -2.77 -0.65 10.49
N TYR A 136 -2.58 0.51 9.89
CA TYR A 136 -2.54 1.80 10.59
C TYR A 136 -3.48 2.79 9.95
N LYS A 137 -3.90 3.75 10.76
CA LYS A 137 -4.70 4.89 10.35
C LYS A 137 -4.04 6.17 10.84
N ARG A 138 -3.99 7.16 9.97
CA ARG A 138 -3.61 8.54 10.28
C ARG A 138 -4.81 9.45 10.04
N LEU A 139 -5.09 10.32 10.97
CA LEU A 139 -6.11 11.36 10.81
C LEU A 139 -5.47 12.65 10.31
N PRO A 140 -6.21 13.48 9.54
CA PRO A 140 -5.75 14.81 9.21
C PRO A 140 -5.57 15.64 10.48
N LYS A 141 -4.58 16.52 10.48
CA LYS A 141 -4.48 17.54 11.52
C LYS A 141 -5.54 18.60 11.25
N LEU A 142 -6.41 18.84 12.21
CA LEU A 142 -7.36 19.96 12.22
C LEU A 142 -6.63 21.28 12.32
#